data_6061f93917ea58b35727aa2a8db225bb
#
_entry.id   6061f93917ea58b35727aa2a8db225bb
#
_cell.length_a   1.000
_cell.length_b   1.000
_cell.length_c   1.000
_cell.angle_alpha   90.00
_cell.angle_beta   90.00
_cell.angle_gamma   90.00
#
_symmetry.space_group_name_H-M   'P 1'
#
loop_
_entity.id
_entity.type
_entity.pdbx_description
1 polymer ?
#
loop_
_entity_poly.entity_id
_entity_poly.type
_entity_poly.pdbx_seq_one_letter_code
_entity_poly.pdbx_strand_id
1 'polypeptide(L)'
;MDNRRSQPIRIVIADDHPIFRDGLRRLLEAESDLKVIGEACDGSEAVKMARQLKPDILLLDLAMPKMPGLEALREMSSATGVNAVRVILLTAAAEKNQIVEALQLGARGIVLKDSATQLLLKSIHTVMSGEYWVGRESVSNLVQYLRTLVQSSGEEAKQKKFGLTPRELEIVSAVVAGYSNKEVAEYFKISEDTVKHHLSNIFDKLGVSTRLELALFAVNQALPLKSIA
;
A
#
# COMPACT_ATOMS: atom_id res chain seq x y z
N MET A 1 8.71 -10.92 32.58
CA MET A 1 7.60 -9.98 32.24
C MET A 1 8.23 -8.67 31.84
N ASP A 2 8.48 -8.50 30.55
CA ASP A 2 9.18 -7.33 29.98
C ASP A 2 8.16 -6.21 29.76
N ASN A 3 8.07 -5.30 30.73
CA ASN A 3 7.15 -4.16 30.75
C ASN A 3 7.78 -2.99 30.00
N ARG A 4 8.20 -3.20 28.77
CA ARG A 4 8.43 -2.10 27.83
C ARG A 4 7.08 -1.61 27.35
N ARG A 5 6.51 -0.60 28.03
CA ARG A 5 5.43 0.21 27.48
C ARG A 5 5.97 0.79 26.17
N SER A 6 5.60 0.17 25.04
CA SER A 6 5.89 0.75 23.73
C SER A 6 5.33 2.17 23.71
N GLN A 7 6.12 3.15 23.22
CA GLN A 7 5.61 4.50 23.06
C GLN A 7 4.40 4.47 22.14
N PRO A 8 3.37 5.29 22.39
CA PRO A 8 2.19 5.32 21.54
C PRO A 8 2.57 5.70 20.11
N ILE A 9 1.90 5.10 19.14
CA ILE A 9 2.03 5.42 17.72
C ILE A 9 1.60 6.86 17.51
N ARG A 10 2.49 7.68 16.98
CA ARG A 10 2.30 9.11 16.77
C ARG A 10 1.65 9.35 15.42
N ILE A 11 0.47 9.96 15.41
CA ILE A 11 -0.37 10.12 14.22
C ILE A 11 -0.59 11.61 13.93
N VAL A 12 -0.46 11.98 12.65
CA VAL A 12 -0.98 13.26 12.11
C VAL A 12 -2.20 12.93 11.25
N ILE A 13 -3.26 13.72 11.38
CA ILE A 13 -4.47 13.63 10.58
C ILE A 13 -4.50 14.83 9.62
N ALA A 14 -4.67 14.57 8.33
CA ALA A 14 -4.84 15.59 7.32
C ALA A 14 -6.16 15.35 6.56
N ASP A 15 -7.13 16.24 6.78
CA ASP A 15 -8.47 16.20 6.20
C ASP A 15 -9.08 17.59 6.23
N ASP A 16 -9.73 18.05 5.19
CA ASP A 16 -10.32 19.39 5.13
C ASP A 16 -11.71 19.47 5.80
N HIS A 17 -12.31 18.33 6.16
CA HIS A 17 -13.61 18.27 6.83
C HIS A 17 -13.45 18.29 8.35
N PRO A 18 -13.77 19.40 9.06
CA PRO A 18 -13.50 19.52 10.49
C PRO A 18 -14.22 18.47 11.34
N ILE A 19 -15.48 18.13 11.00
CA ILE A 19 -16.27 17.15 11.75
C ILE A 19 -15.67 15.75 11.61
N PHE A 20 -15.22 15.37 10.42
CA PHE A 20 -14.59 14.09 10.18
C PHE A 20 -13.25 13.98 10.92
N ARG A 21 -12.45 15.05 10.88
CA ARG A 21 -11.17 15.14 11.56
C ARG A 21 -11.31 15.04 13.08
N ASP A 22 -12.29 15.76 13.69
CA ASP A 22 -12.59 15.67 15.13
C ASP A 22 -13.08 14.25 15.50
N GLY A 23 -13.92 13.64 14.67
CA GLY A 23 -14.35 12.27 14.86
C GLY A 23 -13.20 11.26 14.85
N LEU A 24 -12.29 11.37 13.86
CA LEU A 24 -11.09 10.54 13.79
C LEU A 24 -10.19 10.71 15.00
N ARG A 25 -9.97 11.96 15.42
CA ARG A 25 -9.17 12.23 16.61
C ARG A 25 -9.72 11.54 17.85
N ARG A 26 -11.02 11.73 18.14
CA ARG A 26 -11.65 11.08 19.30
C ARG A 26 -11.56 9.55 19.24
N LEU A 27 -11.74 9.00 18.06
CA LEU A 27 -11.64 7.58 17.81
C LEU A 27 -10.23 7.05 18.11
N LEU A 28 -9.21 7.73 17.61
CA LEU A 28 -7.82 7.32 17.78
C LEU A 28 -7.35 7.52 19.23
N GLU A 29 -7.75 8.63 19.87
CA GLU A 29 -7.41 8.92 21.27
C GLU A 29 -8.14 8.02 22.28
N ALA A 30 -9.16 7.27 21.87
CA ALA A 30 -9.77 6.25 22.70
C ALA A 30 -8.88 5.00 22.86
N GLU A 31 -7.93 4.79 21.95
CA GLU A 31 -6.95 3.70 22.00
C GLU A 31 -5.70 4.14 22.77
N SER A 32 -5.29 3.36 23.77
CA SER A 32 -4.19 3.73 24.69
C SER A 32 -2.80 3.72 24.03
N ASP A 33 -2.67 3.05 22.90
CA ASP A 33 -1.44 2.90 22.12
C ASP A 33 -1.34 3.84 20.92
N LEU A 34 -2.34 4.71 20.71
CA LEU A 34 -2.36 5.71 19.65
C LEU A 34 -2.36 7.13 20.23
N LYS A 35 -1.70 8.07 19.53
CA LYS A 35 -1.65 9.48 19.93
C LYS A 35 -1.70 10.39 18.72
N VAL A 36 -2.71 11.24 18.62
CA VAL A 36 -2.77 12.31 17.64
C VAL A 36 -1.85 13.45 18.09
N ILE A 37 -0.88 13.80 17.24
CA ILE A 37 0.13 14.82 17.53
C ILE A 37 0.01 16.07 16.65
N GLY A 38 -0.88 16.05 15.68
CA GLY A 38 -1.13 17.19 14.79
C GLY A 38 -2.33 16.94 13.88
N GLU A 39 -2.91 18.04 13.42
CA GLU A 39 -4.02 18.07 12.48
C GLU A 39 -3.74 19.12 11.41
N ALA A 40 -3.96 18.76 10.14
CA ALA A 40 -3.82 19.59 8.96
C ALA A 40 -5.15 19.71 8.23
N CYS A 41 -5.42 20.86 7.60
CA CYS A 41 -6.63 21.08 6.82
C CYS A 41 -6.37 21.09 5.30
N ASP A 42 -5.12 20.97 4.87
CA ASP A 42 -4.72 20.84 3.48
C ASP A 42 -3.38 20.08 3.34
N GLY A 43 -3.03 19.70 2.09
CA GLY A 43 -1.81 18.95 1.83
C GLY A 43 -0.52 19.68 2.17
N SER A 44 -0.50 21.02 2.03
CA SER A 44 0.69 21.82 2.35
C SER A 44 0.98 21.82 3.86
N GLU A 45 -0.07 21.95 4.69
CA GLU A 45 0.06 21.80 6.15
C GLU A 45 0.47 20.37 6.52
N ALA A 46 -0.09 19.36 5.84
CA ALA A 46 0.27 17.96 6.07
C ALA A 46 1.76 17.70 5.83
N VAL A 47 2.31 18.16 4.70
CA VAL A 47 3.74 18.05 4.38
C VAL A 47 4.60 18.78 5.42
N LYS A 48 4.22 19.99 5.81
CA LYS A 48 4.92 20.76 6.84
C LYS A 48 4.95 20.03 8.18
N MET A 49 3.81 19.51 8.63
CA MET A 49 3.71 18.76 9.88
C MET A 49 4.47 17.43 9.83
N ALA A 50 4.42 16.71 8.70
CA ALA A 50 5.19 15.49 8.53
C ALA A 50 6.69 15.73 8.71
N ARG A 51 7.22 16.83 8.17
CA ARG A 51 8.63 17.23 8.31
C ARG A 51 8.99 17.66 9.73
N GLN A 52 8.12 18.42 10.38
CA GLN A 52 8.39 19.01 11.71
C GLN A 52 8.18 18.00 12.84
N LEU A 53 7.05 17.30 12.82
CA LEU A 53 6.64 16.41 13.90
C LEU A 53 7.16 14.99 13.73
N LYS A 54 7.53 14.60 12.51
CA LYS A 54 8.00 13.25 12.17
C LYS A 54 7.10 12.17 12.80
N PRO A 55 5.80 12.13 12.42
CA PRO A 55 4.88 11.13 12.92
C PRO A 55 5.26 9.73 12.43
N ASP A 56 4.80 8.70 13.13
CA ASP A 56 4.91 7.32 12.66
C ASP A 56 3.95 7.06 11.50
N ILE A 57 2.73 7.64 11.60
CA ILE A 57 1.68 7.56 10.58
C ILE A 57 1.13 8.94 10.25
N LEU A 58 0.92 9.17 8.96
CA LEU A 58 0.12 10.26 8.42
C LEU A 58 -1.16 9.66 7.82
N LEU A 59 -2.32 9.99 8.39
CA LEU A 59 -3.62 9.76 7.76
C LEU A 59 -3.90 10.94 6.83
N LEU A 60 -4.01 10.69 5.53
CA LEU A 60 -4.02 11.74 4.50
C LEU A 60 -5.23 11.60 3.60
N ASP A 61 -6.12 12.59 3.64
CA ASP A 61 -7.23 12.66 2.69
C ASP A 61 -6.72 12.94 1.26
N LEU A 62 -7.34 12.30 0.29
CA LEU A 62 -7.04 12.56 -1.12
C LEU A 62 -7.62 13.88 -1.62
N ALA A 63 -8.81 14.23 -1.18
CA ALA A 63 -9.60 15.37 -1.71
C ALA A 63 -9.51 16.57 -0.77
N MET A 64 -8.40 17.27 -0.76
CA MET A 64 -8.20 18.49 0.02
C MET A 64 -8.03 19.72 -0.87
N PRO A 65 -8.42 20.93 -0.40
CA PRO A 65 -8.17 22.18 -1.10
C PRO A 65 -6.68 22.54 -1.16
N LYS A 66 -6.32 23.47 -2.03
CA LYS A 66 -4.96 23.99 -2.28
C LYS A 66 -3.98 22.92 -2.78
N MET A 67 -3.73 21.88 -2.00
CA MET A 67 -2.84 20.77 -2.35
C MET A 67 -3.57 19.45 -2.07
N PRO A 68 -3.97 18.70 -3.11
CA PRO A 68 -4.55 17.36 -2.97
C PRO A 68 -3.59 16.36 -2.33
N GLY A 69 -4.13 15.31 -1.70
CA GLY A 69 -3.31 14.34 -0.97
C GLY A 69 -2.26 13.62 -1.83
N LEU A 70 -2.55 13.33 -3.09
CA LEU A 70 -1.54 12.74 -4.00
C LEU A 70 -0.37 13.69 -4.28
N GLU A 71 -0.63 14.99 -4.41
CA GLU A 71 0.41 15.99 -4.60
C GLU A 71 1.28 16.12 -3.32
N ALA A 72 0.65 16.16 -2.16
CA ALA A 72 1.33 16.14 -0.87
C ALA A 72 2.21 14.88 -0.73
N LEU A 73 1.70 13.72 -1.09
CA LEU A 73 2.44 12.46 -1.07
C LEU A 73 3.64 12.49 -2.02
N ARG A 74 3.47 13.04 -3.23
CA ARG A 74 4.56 13.21 -4.22
C ARG A 74 5.66 14.14 -3.68
N GLU A 75 5.29 15.25 -3.04
CA GLU A 75 6.26 16.16 -2.42
C GLU A 75 7.02 15.49 -1.27
N MET A 76 6.36 14.65 -0.47
CA MET A 76 7.01 13.90 0.60
C MET A 76 7.95 12.80 0.08
N SER A 77 7.57 12.09 -0.98
CA SER A 77 8.39 11.00 -1.55
C SER A 77 9.68 11.50 -2.20
N SER A 78 9.69 12.75 -2.71
CA SER A 78 10.87 13.38 -3.31
C SER A 78 11.84 13.99 -2.29
N ALA A 79 11.40 14.16 -1.03
CA ALA A 79 12.19 14.82 0.00
C ALA A 79 13.04 13.82 0.81
N THR A 80 14.34 14.03 0.85
CA THR A 80 15.25 13.29 1.76
C THR A 80 14.86 13.55 3.22
N GLY A 81 14.57 12.47 3.96
CA GLY A 81 14.27 12.53 5.41
C GLY A 81 12.80 12.35 5.80
N VAL A 82 11.87 12.28 4.85
CA VAL A 82 10.43 12.01 5.12
C VAL A 82 10.08 10.53 4.88
N ASN A 83 11.00 9.74 4.33
CA ASN A 83 10.78 8.32 4.02
C ASN A 83 10.47 7.41 5.24
N ALA A 84 10.58 7.95 6.47
CA ALA A 84 10.23 7.23 7.69
C ALA A 84 8.73 7.33 8.04
N VAL A 85 7.99 8.29 7.47
CA VAL A 85 6.57 8.49 7.75
C VAL A 85 5.74 7.54 6.90
N ARG A 86 4.94 6.71 7.53
CA ARG A 86 4.03 5.79 6.84
C ARG A 86 2.73 6.51 6.50
N VAL A 87 2.37 6.56 5.25
CA VAL A 87 1.15 7.24 4.80
C VAL A 87 0.03 6.24 4.58
N ILE A 88 -1.11 6.48 5.22
CA ILE A 88 -2.38 5.82 4.96
C ILE A 88 -3.32 6.86 4.34
N LEU A 89 -3.76 6.58 3.12
CA LEU A 89 -4.72 7.45 2.44
C LEU A 89 -6.14 7.17 2.92
N LEU A 90 -6.87 8.25 3.15
CA LEU A 90 -8.30 8.24 3.40
C LEU A 90 -9.02 8.76 2.16
N THR A 91 -10.06 8.10 1.70
CA THR A 91 -10.81 8.54 0.52
C THR A 91 -12.28 8.17 0.61
N ALA A 92 -13.17 9.02 0.12
CA ALA A 92 -14.58 8.70 0.01
C ALA A 92 -14.87 7.71 -1.15
N ALA A 93 -14.05 7.78 -2.21
CA ALA A 93 -14.12 6.86 -3.35
C ALA A 93 -12.71 6.66 -3.89
N ALA A 94 -12.34 5.42 -4.12
CA ALA A 94 -11.01 5.10 -4.61
C ALA A 94 -11.04 4.90 -6.13
N GLU A 95 -10.64 5.90 -6.89
CA GLU A 95 -10.40 5.73 -8.33
C GLU A 95 -9.16 4.85 -8.56
N LYS A 96 -9.29 3.92 -9.50
CA LYS A 96 -8.25 2.91 -9.78
C LYS A 96 -6.86 3.52 -9.99
N ASN A 97 -6.78 4.59 -10.78
CA ASN A 97 -5.51 5.23 -11.11
C ASN A 97 -4.87 5.92 -9.90
N GLN A 98 -5.68 6.54 -9.03
CA GLN A 98 -5.21 7.20 -7.82
C GLN A 98 -4.63 6.22 -6.79
N ILE A 99 -5.24 5.03 -6.65
CA ILE A 99 -4.73 3.97 -5.78
C ILE A 99 -3.33 3.54 -6.20
N VAL A 100 -3.16 3.27 -7.49
CA VAL A 100 -1.88 2.81 -8.04
C VAL A 100 -0.80 3.87 -7.89
N GLU A 101 -1.12 5.10 -8.28
CA GLU A 101 -0.21 6.23 -8.14
C GLU A 101 0.21 6.44 -6.69
N ALA A 102 -0.73 6.37 -5.75
CA ALA A 102 -0.45 6.50 -4.33
C ALA A 102 0.53 5.44 -3.82
N LEU A 103 0.33 4.18 -4.19
CA LEU A 103 1.23 3.09 -3.81
C LEU A 103 2.62 3.24 -4.45
N GLN A 104 2.69 3.70 -5.70
CA GLN A 104 3.96 4.01 -6.38
C GLN A 104 4.72 5.16 -5.70
N LEU A 105 3.98 6.14 -5.16
CA LEU A 105 4.53 7.26 -4.39
C LEU A 105 4.89 6.88 -2.94
N GLY A 106 4.65 5.63 -2.52
CA GLY A 106 5.05 5.11 -1.24
C GLY A 106 3.98 5.09 -0.15
N ALA A 107 2.70 5.30 -0.49
CA ALA A 107 1.61 5.05 0.46
C ALA A 107 1.64 3.58 0.93
N ARG A 108 1.42 3.36 2.21
CA ARG A 108 1.41 2.04 2.84
C ARG A 108 0.01 1.51 3.10
N GLY A 109 -0.99 2.37 3.05
CA GLY A 109 -2.38 1.97 3.26
C GLY A 109 -3.37 2.82 2.48
N ILE A 110 -4.53 2.23 2.20
CA ILE A 110 -5.69 2.91 1.62
C ILE A 110 -6.93 2.45 2.37
N VAL A 111 -7.68 3.38 2.93
CA VAL A 111 -8.89 3.14 3.70
C VAL A 111 -10.01 4.04 3.16
N LEU A 112 -11.19 3.46 2.92
CA LEU A 112 -12.36 4.23 2.55
C LEU A 112 -12.92 4.93 3.79
N LYS A 113 -13.34 6.20 3.65
CA LYS A 113 -13.89 7.00 4.76
C LYS A 113 -15.21 6.43 5.33
N ASP A 114 -15.94 5.64 4.56
CA ASP A 114 -17.14 4.91 4.97
C ASP A 114 -16.85 3.54 5.60
N SER A 115 -15.57 3.15 5.64
CA SER A 115 -15.17 1.89 6.27
C SER A 115 -15.44 1.89 7.76
N ALA A 116 -15.74 0.70 8.29
CA ALA A 116 -15.90 0.54 9.73
C ALA A 116 -14.64 0.97 10.49
N THR A 117 -14.85 1.67 11.62
CA THR A 117 -13.80 2.14 12.54
C THR A 117 -12.71 1.10 12.80
N GLN A 118 -13.10 -0.16 13.02
CA GLN A 118 -12.19 -1.26 13.29
C GLN A 118 -11.21 -1.53 12.12
N LEU A 119 -11.62 -1.24 10.88
CA LEU A 119 -10.75 -1.40 9.72
C LEU A 119 -9.65 -0.34 9.69
N LEU A 120 -9.96 0.90 10.10
CA LEU A 120 -8.96 1.95 10.23
C LEU A 120 -7.94 1.61 11.32
N LEU A 121 -8.38 1.22 12.52
CA LEU A 121 -7.47 0.83 13.60
C LEU A 121 -6.59 -0.36 13.19
N LYS A 122 -7.18 -1.37 12.55
CA LYS A 122 -6.42 -2.50 12.02
C LYS A 122 -5.43 -2.09 10.95
N SER A 123 -5.78 -1.15 10.06
CA SER A 123 -4.87 -0.65 9.03
C SER A 123 -3.63 0.03 9.63
N ILE A 124 -3.81 0.81 10.71
CA ILE A 124 -2.72 1.48 11.42
C ILE A 124 -1.73 0.45 11.96
N HIS A 125 -2.21 -0.57 12.67
CA HIS A 125 -1.33 -1.61 13.23
C HIS A 125 -0.64 -2.45 12.14
N THR A 126 -1.37 -2.80 11.07
CA THR A 126 -0.81 -3.53 9.92
C THR A 126 0.31 -2.73 9.24
N VAL A 127 0.10 -1.43 9.03
CA VAL A 127 1.11 -0.56 8.43
C VAL A 127 2.31 -0.35 9.38
N MET A 128 2.07 -0.32 10.69
CA MET A 128 3.15 -0.25 11.69
C MET A 128 3.99 -1.53 11.75
N SER A 129 3.42 -2.69 11.47
CA SER A 129 4.19 -3.94 11.35
C SER A 129 5.01 -4.04 10.05
N GLY A 130 4.91 -3.06 9.16
CA GLY A 130 5.65 -3.01 7.90
C GLY A 130 4.89 -3.57 6.70
N GLU A 131 3.67 -4.04 6.91
CA GLU A 131 2.81 -4.57 5.85
C GLU A 131 2.02 -3.47 5.14
N TYR A 132 1.48 -3.79 3.96
CA TYR A 132 0.57 -2.90 3.24
C TYR A 132 -0.89 -3.20 3.61
N TRP A 133 -1.70 -2.14 3.75
CA TRP A 133 -3.13 -2.24 3.93
C TRP A 133 -3.88 -1.73 2.70
N VAL A 134 -4.46 -2.64 1.92
CA VAL A 134 -5.29 -2.30 0.76
C VAL A 134 -6.57 -3.12 0.82
N GLY A 135 -7.71 -2.46 0.74
CA GLY A 135 -9.02 -3.13 0.77
C GLY A 135 -9.17 -4.16 -0.36
N ARG A 136 -9.97 -5.20 -0.16
CA ARG A 136 -10.16 -6.30 -1.15
C ARG A 136 -10.57 -5.81 -2.53
N GLU A 137 -11.45 -4.82 -2.61
CA GLU A 137 -11.86 -4.20 -3.89
C GLU A 137 -10.70 -3.46 -4.57
N SER A 138 -9.87 -2.80 -3.78
CA SER A 138 -8.69 -2.10 -4.29
C SER A 138 -7.62 -3.06 -4.82
N VAL A 139 -7.50 -4.26 -4.26
CA VAL A 139 -6.58 -5.29 -4.77
C VAL A 139 -7.03 -5.76 -6.16
N SER A 140 -8.32 -6.00 -6.38
CA SER A 140 -8.84 -6.39 -7.71
C SER A 140 -8.62 -5.27 -8.73
N ASN A 141 -8.81 -4.02 -8.34
CA ASN A 141 -8.58 -2.85 -9.17
C ASN A 141 -7.09 -2.65 -9.51
N LEU A 142 -6.20 -2.81 -8.53
CA LEU A 142 -4.76 -2.76 -8.71
C LEU A 142 -4.29 -3.82 -9.69
N VAL A 143 -4.74 -5.05 -9.53
CA VAL A 143 -4.42 -6.16 -10.42
C VAL A 143 -4.90 -5.90 -11.86
N GLN A 144 -6.08 -5.34 -12.05
CA GLN A 144 -6.60 -5.03 -13.37
C GLN A 144 -5.81 -3.89 -14.06
N TYR A 145 -5.35 -2.89 -13.29
CA TYR A 145 -4.48 -1.83 -13.80
C TYR A 145 -3.08 -2.37 -14.17
N LEU A 146 -2.52 -3.24 -13.35
CA LEU A 146 -1.24 -3.89 -13.64
C LEU A 146 -1.30 -4.70 -14.94
N ARG A 147 -2.45 -5.32 -15.25
CA ARG A 147 -2.69 -5.98 -16.54
C ARG A 147 -2.58 -5.00 -17.72
N THR A 148 -3.17 -3.81 -17.62
CA THR A 148 -3.12 -2.80 -18.70
C THR A 148 -1.70 -2.27 -18.91
N LEU A 149 -0.91 -2.07 -17.84
CA LEU A 149 0.49 -1.64 -17.95
C LEU A 149 1.38 -2.71 -18.60
N VAL A 150 1.17 -3.98 -18.27
CA VAL A 150 1.92 -5.10 -18.90
C VAL A 150 1.58 -5.24 -20.39
N GLN A 151 0.35 -4.95 -20.78
CA GLN A 151 -0.07 -4.98 -22.19
C GLN A 151 0.47 -3.79 -23.01
N SER A 152 0.76 -2.64 -22.36
CA SER A 152 1.28 -1.44 -23.03
C SER A 152 2.82 -1.37 -23.13
N SER A 153 3.54 -2.20 -22.41
CA SER A 153 5.02 -2.25 -22.41
C SER A 153 5.61 -3.36 -23.28
N GLY A 154 5.01 -3.63 -24.44
CA GLY A 154 5.61 -4.43 -25.48
C GLY A 154 6.81 -3.70 -26.11
N GLU A 155 7.98 -4.30 -25.92
CA GLU A 155 9.29 -4.09 -26.53
C GLU A 155 10.35 -3.39 -25.65
N GLU A 156 11.43 -4.19 -25.44
CA GLU A 156 12.74 -3.83 -24.86
C GLU A 156 12.91 -3.81 -23.32
N ALA A 157 12.42 -4.85 -22.61
CA ALA A 157 12.92 -5.14 -21.28
C ALA A 157 14.19 -6.03 -21.34
N LYS A 158 15.36 -5.43 -21.15
CA LYS A 158 16.60 -6.16 -20.86
C LYS A 158 16.35 -7.06 -19.63
N GLN A 159 16.41 -8.38 -19.83
CA GLN A 159 16.19 -9.42 -18.82
C GLN A 159 17.17 -9.26 -17.64
N LYS A 160 16.79 -8.50 -16.61
CA LYS A 160 17.40 -8.69 -15.30
C LYS A 160 16.87 -10.01 -14.74
N LYS A 161 17.68 -11.04 -14.77
CA LYS A 161 17.37 -12.36 -14.16
C LYS A 161 17.47 -12.19 -12.65
N PHE A 162 16.36 -11.97 -11.95
CA PHE A 162 16.28 -11.93 -10.48
C PHE A 162 16.37 -13.32 -9.82
N GLY A 163 17.01 -14.29 -10.47
CA GLY A 163 17.14 -15.65 -9.95
C GLY A 163 15.84 -16.46 -9.98
N LEU A 164 14.79 -15.95 -10.63
CA LEU A 164 13.54 -16.67 -10.80
C LEU A 164 13.66 -17.72 -11.91
N THR A 165 13.13 -18.91 -11.65
CA THR A 165 12.98 -19.95 -12.65
C THR A 165 11.84 -19.61 -13.63
N PRO A 166 11.79 -20.23 -14.85
CA PRO A 166 10.67 -20.03 -15.76
C PRO A 166 9.31 -20.34 -15.13
N ARG A 167 9.25 -21.33 -14.24
CA ARG A 167 8.01 -21.71 -13.54
C ARG A 167 7.59 -20.65 -12.50
N GLU A 168 8.54 -20.08 -11.79
CA GLU A 168 8.29 -18.99 -10.86
C GLU A 168 7.81 -17.73 -11.58
N LEU A 169 8.38 -17.42 -12.75
CA LEU A 169 7.91 -16.29 -13.57
C LEU A 169 6.46 -16.51 -14.07
N GLU A 170 6.08 -17.72 -14.42
CA GLU A 170 4.69 -18.05 -14.77
C GLU A 170 3.74 -17.85 -13.60
N ILE A 171 4.15 -18.23 -12.39
CA ILE A 171 3.37 -18.01 -11.17
C ILE A 171 3.30 -16.50 -10.84
N VAL A 172 4.39 -15.75 -10.96
CA VAL A 172 4.37 -14.30 -10.83
C VAL A 172 3.41 -13.66 -11.82
N SER A 173 3.40 -14.13 -13.09
CA SER A 173 2.47 -13.64 -14.10
C SER A 173 1.00 -13.89 -13.70
N ALA A 174 0.69 -15.05 -13.13
CA ALA A 174 -0.65 -15.37 -12.64
C ALA A 174 -1.03 -14.51 -11.41
N VAL A 175 -0.06 -14.23 -10.53
CA VAL A 175 -0.25 -13.32 -9.39
C VAL A 175 -0.56 -11.92 -9.85
N VAL A 176 0.21 -11.37 -10.78
CA VAL A 176 -0.01 -10.05 -11.39
C VAL A 176 -1.31 -10.02 -12.18
N ALA A 177 -1.69 -11.13 -12.79
CA ALA A 177 -2.99 -11.29 -13.44
C ALA A 177 -4.18 -11.38 -12.45
N GLY A 178 -3.93 -11.42 -11.15
CA GLY A 178 -4.96 -11.39 -10.10
C GLY A 178 -5.54 -12.73 -9.70
N TYR A 179 -4.98 -13.84 -10.17
CA TYR A 179 -5.47 -15.18 -9.84
C TYR A 179 -5.23 -15.47 -8.36
N SER A 180 -6.22 -15.99 -7.66
CA SER A 180 -6.06 -16.58 -6.31
C SER A 180 -5.16 -17.81 -6.37
N ASN A 181 -4.68 -18.28 -5.21
CA ASN A 181 -3.86 -19.52 -5.17
C ASN A 181 -4.62 -20.72 -5.74
N LYS A 182 -5.93 -20.78 -5.54
CA LYS A 182 -6.80 -21.81 -6.08
C LYS A 182 -6.84 -21.75 -7.62
N GLU A 183 -7.06 -20.56 -8.18
CA GLU A 183 -7.10 -20.37 -9.64
C GLU A 183 -5.73 -20.64 -10.28
N VAL A 184 -4.63 -20.24 -9.62
CA VAL A 184 -3.26 -20.59 -10.04
C VAL A 184 -3.05 -22.10 -10.03
N ALA A 185 -3.52 -22.79 -8.98
CA ALA A 185 -3.42 -24.23 -8.85
C ALA A 185 -4.20 -24.96 -9.97
N GLU A 186 -5.42 -24.52 -10.25
CA GLU A 186 -6.27 -25.03 -11.32
C GLU A 186 -5.63 -24.79 -12.71
N TYR A 187 -5.17 -23.57 -12.97
CA TYR A 187 -4.56 -23.18 -14.24
C TYR A 187 -3.30 -24.01 -14.55
N PHE A 188 -2.45 -24.19 -13.56
CA PHE A 188 -1.18 -24.91 -13.71
C PHE A 188 -1.27 -26.41 -13.40
N LYS A 189 -2.45 -26.91 -13.03
CA LYS A 189 -2.71 -28.32 -12.65
C LYS A 189 -1.78 -28.83 -11.54
N ILE A 190 -1.64 -28.04 -10.48
CA ILE A 190 -0.86 -28.34 -9.28
C ILE A 190 -1.73 -28.12 -8.03
N SER A 191 -1.27 -28.53 -6.85
CA SER A 191 -2.00 -28.27 -5.60
C SER A 191 -1.84 -26.82 -5.13
N GLU A 192 -2.82 -26.30 -4.35
CA GLU A 192 -2.69 -24.97 -3.72
C GLU A 192 -1.46 -24.90 -2.79
N ASP A 193 -1.09 -26.00 -2.13
CA ASP A 193 0.09 -26.03 -1.27
C ASP A 193 1.38 -25.92 -2.07
N THR A 194 1.40 -26.49 -3.28
CA THR A 194 2.51 -26.31 -4.22
C THR A 194 2.62 -24.84 -4.66
N VAL A 195 1.49 -24.16 -4.90
CA VAL A 195 1.47 -22.73 -5.21
C VAL A 195 2.02 -21.89 -4.04
N LYS A 196 1.60 -22.19 -2.80
CA LYS A 196 2.10 -21.51 -1.59
C LYS A 196 3.62 -21.69 -1.45
N HIS A 197 4.12 -22.90 -1.69
CA HIS A 197 5.56 -23.18 -1.64
C HIS A 197 6.34 -22.38 -2.69
N HIS A 198 5.85 -22.32 -3.93
CA HIS A 198 6.45 -21.48 -4.96
C HIS A 198 6.44 -20.00 -4.58
N LEU A 199 5.33 -19.50 -4.04
CA LEU A 199 5.23 -18.09 -3.60
C LEU A 199 6.21 -17.77 -2.49
N SER A 200 6.39 -18.67 -1.49
CA SER A 200 7.41 -18.49 -0.45
C SER A 200 8.80 -18.35 -1.05
N ASN A 201 9.19 -19.26 -1.95
CA ASN A 201 10.48 -19.21 -2.62
C ASN A 201 10.66 -17.94 -3.46
N ILE A 202 9.61 -17.48 -4.14
CA ILE A 202 9.63 -16.24 -4.92
C ILE A 202 9.81 -15.03 -3.98
N PHE A 203 9.09 -15.00 -2.86
CA PHE A 203 9.20 -13.93 -1.86
C PHE A 203 10.63 -13.84 -1.33
N ASP A 204 11.22 -14.95 -0.95
CA ASP A 204 12.61 -15.01 -0.45
C ASP A 204 13.62 -14.52 -1.51
N LYS A 205 13.45 -14.93 -2.78
CA LYS A 205 14.34 -14.53 -3.88
C LYS A 205 14.27 -13.05 -4.23
N LEU A 206 13.09 -12.45 -4.11
CA LEU A 206 12.83 -11.05 -4.47
C LEU A 206 12.92 -10.10 -3.29
N GLY A 207 13.02 -10.62 -2.05
CA GLY A 207 13.03 -9.81 -0.82
C GLY A 207 11.69 -9.12 -0.57
N VAL A 208 10.58 -9.75 -0.93
CA VAL A 208 9.21 -9.25 -0.70
C VAL A 208 8.48 -10.14 0.28
N SER A 209 7.53 -9.59 1.04
CA SER A 209 6.85 -10.31 2.12
C SER A 209 5.38 -10.57 1.83
N THR A 210 4.80 -9.88 0.86
CA THR A 210 3.37 -9.97 0.56
C THR A 210 3.11 -10.16 -0.93
N ARG A 211 1.92 -10.69 -1.25
CA ARG A 211 1.46 -10.85 -2.64
C ARG A 211 1.38 -9.50 -3.36
N LEU A 212 1.00 -8.44 -2.65
CA LEU A 212 0.93 -7.09 -3.19
C LEU A 212 2.33 -6.55 -3.51
N GLU A 213 3.28 -6.73 -2.59
CA GLU A 213 4.69 -6.35 -2.82
C GLU A 213 5.26 -7.09 -4.03
N LEU A 214 4.95 -8.39 -4.19
CA LEU A 214 5.35 -9.15 -5.36
C LEU A 214 4.81 -8.54 -6.65
N ALA A 215 3.52 -8.18 -6.68
CA ALA A 215 2.90 -7.59 -7.87
C ALA A 215 3.52 -6.21 -8.20
N LEU A 216 3.72 -5.36 -7.20
CA LEU A 216 4.38 -4.06 -7.36
C LEU A 216 5.83 -4.21 -7.81
N PHE A 217 6.58 -5.13 -7.21
CA PHE A 217 7.96 -5.43 -7.60
C PHE A 217 8.04 -5.87 -9.06
N ALA A 218 7.16 -6.80 -9.47
CA ALA A 218 7.14 -7.33 -10.82
C ALA A 218 6.90 -6.24 -11.88
N VAL A 219 6.03 -5.28 -11.59
CA VAL A 219 5.73 -4.14 -12.46
C VAL A 219 6.88 -3.11 -12.46
N ASN A 220 7.35 -2.69 -11.28
CA ASN A 220 8.42 -1.68 -11.17
C ASN A 220 9.73 -2.15 -11.78
N GLN A 221 10.02 -3.45 -11.73
CA GLN A 221 11.24 -4.02 -12.31
C GLN A 221 11.05 -4.54 -13.73
N ALA A 222 9.88 -4.31 -14.33
CA ALA A 222 9.51 -4.78 -15.67
C ALA A 222 9.89 -6.25 -15.88
N LEU A 223 9.44 -7.14 -14.98
CA LEU A 223 9.69 -8.59 -15.14
C LEU A 223 9.07 -9.08 -16.45
N PRO A 224 9.70 -10.05 -17.15
CA PRO A 224 9.18 -10.59 -18.39
C PRO A 224 7.96 -11.49 -18.11
N LEU A 225 6.80 -10.87 -17.93
CA LEU A 225 5.56 -11.54 -17.61
C LEU A 225 4.90 -12.07 -18.88
N LYS A 226 4.44 -13.32 -18.83
CA LYS A 226 3.65 -13.92 -19.91
C LYS A 226 2.17 -13.53 -19.78
N SER A 227 1.51 -13.26 -20.90
CA SER A 227 0.06 -13.12 -20.91
C SER A 227 -0.57 -14.45 -20.51
N ILE A 228 -1.36 -14.45 -19.45
CA ILE A 228 -2.16 -15.62 -19.03
C ILE A 228 -3.57 -15.34 -19.53
N ALA A 229 -3.95 -16.08 -20.56
CA ALA A 229 -5.27 -15.98 -21.18
C ALA A 229 -6.29 -16.85 -20.43
#